data_2cd084f5d1354e1935ddfca730bd529d
#
_entry.id   2cd084f5d1354e1935ddfca730bd529d
#
_cell.length_a   1.000
_cell.length_b   1.000
_cell.length_c   1.000
_cell.angle_alpha   90.00
_cell.angle_beta   90.00
_cell.angle_gamma   90.00
#
_symmetry.space_group_name_H-M   'P 1'
#
loop_
_entity.id
_entity.type
_entity.pdbx_description
1 polymer ?
#
loop_
_entity_poly.entity_id
_entity_poly.type
_entity_poly.pdbx_seq_one_letter_code
_entity_poly.pdbx_strand_id
1 'polypeptide(L)'
;MAASPSASRPQREDCRACANEVRVLLAEAYPDAHCELNYVGPYQLLVATVLSAQTTDRRVNTVTPTLFNRWPGPQALADADIGEVETVVAPLGCGPTRAARLVSMGAKLVDNFDGAIPDDLDSLVTLPGVGRKTANVVLGNAFGIPGITPDTHVMRVLSLIHI
;
A
#
# COMPACT_ATOMS: atom_id res chain seq x y z
N MET A 1 -2.20 40.00 33.55
CA MET A 1 -2.41 38.65 32.96
C MET A 1 -3.11 38.85 31.62
N ALA A 2 -2.39 38.78 30.51
CA ALA A 2 -2.97 38.90 29.19
C ALA A 2 -3.33 37.51 28.68
N ALA A 3 -4.59 37.32 28.30
CA ALA A 3 -5.09 36.10 27.72
C ALA A 3 -4.48 35.92 26.32
N SER A 4 -3.82 34.77 26.06
CA SER A 4 -3.37 34.38 24.72
C SER A 4 -4.57 34.23 23.77
N PRO A 5 -4.50 34.74 22.53
CA PRO A 5 -5.59 34.55 21.58
C PRO A 5 -5.70 33.05 21.21
N SER A 6 -6.88 32.50 21.45
CA SER A 6 -7.26 31.16 20.98
C SER A 6 -7.27 31.18 19.46
N ALA A 7 -6.32 30.46 18.82
CA ALA A 7 -6.34 30.25 17.39
C ALA A 7 -7.64 29.50 17.02
N SER A 8 -8.55 30.17 16.32
CA SER A 8 -9.75 29.56 15.78
C SER A 8 -9.37 28.49 14.76
N ARG A 9 -9.95 27.28 14.86
CA ARG A 9 -9.79 26.22 13.84
C ARG A 9 -10.21 26.80 12.48
N PRO A 10 -9.39 26.62 11.42
CA PRO A 10 -9.75 27.07 10.09
C PRO A 10 -11.07 26.42 9.64
N GLN A 11 -11.89 27.19 8.95
CA GLN A 11 -13.17 26.69 8.44
C GLN A 11 -12.91 25.65 7.33
N ARG A 12 -13.85 24.72 7.11
CA ARG A 12 -13.70 23.61 6.13
C ARG A 12 -13.41 24.08 4.70
N GLU A 13 -13.89 25.27 4.33
CA GLU A 13 -13.65 25.89 3.02
C GLU A 13 -12.19 26.35 2.88
N ASP A 14 -11.62 26.94 3.91
CA ASP A 14 -10.22 27.36 3.95
C ASP A 14 -9.28 26.13 3.83
N CYS A 15 -9.64 25.02 4.49
CA CYS A 15 -8.87 23.78 4.40
C CYS A 15 -8.88 23.18 2.98
N ARG A 16 -10.00 23.26 2.26
CA ARG A 16 -10.11 22.76 0.88
C ARG A 16 -9.30 23.62 -0.10
N ALA A 17 -9.36 24.94 0.05
CA ALA A 17 -8.58 25.87 -0.75
C ALA A 17 -7.07 25.62 -0.57
N CYS A 18 -6.61 25.55 0.67
CA CYS A 18 -5.23 25.24 1.01
C CYS A 18 -4.79 23.87 0.48
N ALA A 19 -5.61 22.82 0.62
CA ALA A 19 -5.30 21.50 0.11
C ALA A 19 -5.17 21.48 -1.43
N ASN A 20 -6.02 22.24 -2.14
CA ASN A 20 -5.92 22.38 -3.59
C ASN A 20 -4.64 23.11 -4.02
N GLU A 21 -4.27 24.19 -3.32
CA GLU A 21 -3.02 24.90 -3.57
C GLU A 21 -1.81 24.00 -3.36
N VAL A 22 -1.75 23.27 -2.25
CA VAL A 22 -0.68 22.30 -1.97
C VAL A 22 -0.63 21.22 -3.04
N ARG A 23 -1.79 20.71 -3.49
CA ARG A 23 -1.85 19.72 -4.57
C ARG A 23 -1.25 20.25 -5.87
N VAL A 24 -1.55 21.50 -6.24
CA VAL A 24 -1.00 22.12 -7.45
C VAL A 24 0.52 22.28 -7.33
N LEU A 25 1.00 22.84 -6.21
CA LEU A 25 2.42 23.00 -5.96
C LEU A 25 3.19 21.68 -5.96
N LEU A 26 2.62 20.63 -5.38
CA LEU A 26 3.24 19.29 -5.41
C LEU A 26 3.26 18.70 -6.82
N ALA A 27 2.21 18.88 -7.61
CA ALA A 27 2.18 18.40 -9.00
C ALA A 27 3.19 19.13 -9.88
N GLU A 28 3.45 20.41 -9.63
CA GLU A 28 4.47 21.19 -10.33
C GLU A 28 5.90 20.80 -9.90
N ALA A 29 6.10 20.58 -8.60
CA ALA A 29 7.41 20.23 -8.05
C ALA A 29 7.80 18.77 -8.35
N TYR A 30 6.84 17.87 -8.48
CA TYR A 30 7.04 16.43 -8.67
C TYR A 30 6.13 15.87 -9.78
N PRO A 31 6.30 16.31 -11.05
CA PRO A 31 5.40 15.94 -12.14
C PRO A 31 5.42 14.44 -12.45
N ASP A 32 6.53 13.76 -12.17
CA ASP A 32 6.73 12.33 -12.45
C ASP A 32 6.46 11.43 -11.23
N ALA A 33 5.82 11.97 -10.18
CA ALA A 33 5.52 11.18 -8.98
C ALA A 33 4.55 10.04 -9.31
N HIS A 34 4.98 8.81 -9.08
CA HIS A 34 4.22 7.59 -9.34
C HIS A 34 4.56 6.50 -8.31
N CYS A 35 3.85 5.40 -8.34
CA CYS A 35 4.18 4.23 -7.55
C CYS A 35 5.45 3.56 -8.10
N GLU A 36 6.51 3.47 -7.30
CA GLU A 36 7.80 2.89 -7.71
C GLU A 36 7.80 1.35 -7.79
N LEU A 37 6.77 0.70 -7.27
CA LEU A 37 6.61 -0.75 -7.40
C LEU A 37 6.27 -1.13 -8.85
N ASN A 38 6.95 -2.16 -9.38
CA ASN A 38 6.65 -2.72 -10.69
C ASN A 38 5.49 -3.72 -10.58
N TYR A 39 4.38 -3.46 -11.28
CA TYR A 39 3.22 -4.33 -11.26
C TYR A 39 2.40 -4.26 -12.55
N VAL A 40 1.66 -5.33 -12.82
CA VAL A 40 0.61 -5.39 -13.84
C VAL A 40 -0.70 -5.80 -13.14
N GLY A 41 -1.62 -4.83 -12.99
CA GLY A 41 -2.92 -5.04 -12.38
C GLY A 41 -2.94 -5.18 -10.84
N PRO A 42 -4.15 -5.32 -10.27
CA PRO A 42 -4.38 -5.24 -8.81
C PRO A 42 -3.68 -6.33 -8.00
N TYR A 43 -3.64 -7.57 -8.51
CA TYR A 43 -3.00 -8.69 -7.82
C TYR A 43 -1.52 -8.44 -7.55
N GLN A 44 -0.78 -8.08 -8.60
CA GLN A 44 0.66 -7.83 -8.47
C GLN A 44 0.96 -6.64 -7.58
N LEU A 45 0.15 -5.57 -7.67
CA LEU A 45 0.28 -4.42 -6.78
C LEU A 45 0.03 -4.80 -5.32
N LEU A 46 -1.01 -5.58 -5.03
CA LEU A 46 -1.31 -6.04 -3.66
C LEU A 46 -0.14 -6.84 -3.08
N VAL A 47 0.35 -7.84 -3.81
CA VAL A 47 1.48 -8.67 -3.38
C VAL A 47 2.74 -7.83 -3.19
N ALA A 48 3.09 -6.98 -4.15
CA ALA A 48 4.27 -6.11 -4.06
C ALA A 48 4.17 -5.15 -2.87
N THR A 49 3.00 -4.55 -2.62
CA THR A 49 2.78 -3.64 -1.48
C THR A 49 2.87 -4.37 -0.14
N VAL A 50 2.37 -5.61 -0.04
CA VAL A 50 2.55 -6.44 1.17
C VAL A 50 4.03 -6.77 1.39
N LEU A 51 4.78 -7.04 0.33
CA LEU A 51 6.22 -7.30 0.40
C LEU A 51 7.04 -6.06 0.73
N SER A 52 6.58 -4.85 0.40
CA SER A 52 7.32 -3.60 0.67
C SER A 52 7.32 -3.22 2.16
N ALA A 53 6.55 -3.92 3.00
CA ALA A 53 6.57 -3.70 4.44
C ALA A 53 7.99 -3.86 5.02
N GLN A 54 8.55 -2.76 5.55
CA GLN A 54 9.90 -2.67 6.14
C GLN A 54 11.05 -3.02 5.17
N THR A 55 10.87 -2.84 3.88
CA THR A 55 11.92 -2.92 2.87
C THR A 55 11.69 -1.85 1.79
N THR A 56 12.65 -1.64 0.91
CA THR A 56 12.52 -0.64 -0.16
C THR A 56 11.85 -1.23 -1.39
N ASP A 57 11.10 -0.41 -2.13
CA ASP A 57 10.43 -0.82 -3.37
C ASP A 57 11.43 -1.35 -4.41
N ARG A 58 12.63 -0.75 -4.47
CA ARG A 58 13.72 -1.24 -5.31
C ARG A 58 14.09 -2.70 -5.01
N ARG A 59 14.15 -3.10 -3.73
CA ARG A 59 14.42 -4.50 -3.36
C ARG A 59 13.25 -5.41 -3.70
N VAL A 60 12.02 -4.95 -3.48
CA VAL A 60 10.82 -5.70 -3.89
C VAL A 60 10.86 -5.97 -5.39
N ASN A 61 11.16 -4.96 -6.19
CA ASN A 61 11.24 -5.08 -7.65
C ASN A 61 12.32 -6.06 -8.16
N THR A 62 13.31 -6.43 -7.35
CA THR A 62 14.27 -7.49 -7.72
C THR A 62 13.71 -8.90 -7.57
N VAL A 63 12.68 -9.09 -6.74
CA VAL A 63 12.11 -10.40 -6.39
C VAL A 63 10.80 -10.67 -7.13
N THR A 64 9.99 -9.65 -7.32
CA THR A 64 8.63 -9.76 -7.90
C THR A 64 8.58 -10.36 -9.29
N PRO A 65 9.54 -10.14 -10.23
CA PRO A 65 9.51 -10.81 -11.54
C PRO A 65 9.55 -12.33 -11.43
N THR A 66 10.40 -12.87 -10.58
CA THR A 66 10.49 -14.32 -10.34
C THR A 66 9.23 -14.84 -9.67
N LEU A 67 8.72 -14.11 -8.69
CA LEU A 67 7.51 -14.47 -7.95
C LEU A 67 6.29 -14.53 -8.86
N PHE A 68 6.05 -13.49 -9.67
CA PHE A 68 4.88 -13.43 -10.56
C PHE A 68 4.98 -14.38 -11.76
N ASN A 69 6.19 -14.73 -12.19
CA ASN A 69 6.37 -15.74 -13.21
C ASN A 69 6.00 -17.15 -12.70
N ARG A 70 6.28 -17.44 -11.42
CA ARG A 70 5.93 -18.73 -10.79
C ARG A 70 4.45 -18.78 -10.35
N TRP A 71 3.96 -17.70 -9.77
CA TRP A 71 2.61 -17.60 -9.22
C TRP A 71 1.88 -16.38 -9.79
N PRO A 72 1.36 -16.48 -11.03
CA PRO A 72 0.81 -15.34 -11.78
C PRO A 72 -0.53 -14.83 -11.25
N GLY A 73 -1.18 -15.54 -10.34
CA GLY A 73 -2.48 -15.17 -9.79
C GLY A 73 -2.75 -15.76 -8.41
N PRO A 74 -3.86 -15.36 -7.76
CA PRO A 74 -4.22 -15.80 -6.42
C PRO A 74 -4.32 -17.31 -6.26
N GLN A 75 -4.89 -18.03 -7.22
CA GLN A 75 -5.01 -19.49 -7.17
C GLN A 75 -3.63 -20.16 -7.15
N ALA A 76 -2.74 -19.77 -8.08
CA ALA A 76 -1.40 -20.32 -8.11
C ALA A 76 -0.62 -20.05 -6.82
N LEU A 77 -0.84 -18.88 -6.20
CA LEU A 77 -0.22 -18.53 -4.93
C LEU A 77 -0.84 -19.29 -3.74
N ALA A 78 -2.15 -19.56 -3.77
CA ALA A 78 -2.84 -20.36 -2.76
C ALA A 78 -2.33 -21.82 -2.74
N ASP A 79 -2.05 -22.37 -3.91
CA ASP A 79 -1.58 -23.76 -4.09
C ASP A 79 -0.05 -23.90 -3.94
N ALA A 80 0.66 -22.78 -3.69
CA ALA A 80 2.11 -22.77 -3.64
C ALA A 80 2.66 -23.45 -2.39
N ASP A 81 3.77 -24.17 -2.53
CA ASP A 81 4.57 -24.62 -1.39
C ASP A 81 5.22 -23.42 -0.69
N ILE A 82 5.02 -23.32 0.63
CA ILE A 82 5.52 -22.20 1.44
C ILE A 82 7.05 -22.10 1.37
N GLY A 83 7.78 -23.22 1.35
CA GLY A 83 9.24 -23.24 1.27
C GLY A 83 9.75 -22.72 -0.08
N GLU A 84 9.04 -23.01 -1.18
CA GLU A 84 9.38 -22.45 -2.49
C GLU A 84 9.16 -20.94 -2.53
N VAL A 85 8.03 -20.47 -1.99
CA VAL A 85 7.75 -19.02 -1.87
C VAL A 85 8.79 -18.35 -0.98
N GLU A 86 9.14 -18.97 0.15
CA GLU A 86 10.18 -18.48 1.06
C GLU A 86 11.52 -18.29 0.33
N THR A 87 11.95 -19.30 -0.45
CA THR A 87 13.20 -19.21 -1.20
C THR A 87 13.24 -17.98 -2.11
N VAL A 88 12.12 -17.64 -2.74
CA VAL A 88 12.01 -16.47 -3.64
C VAL A 88 12.02 -15.17 -2.86
N VAL A 89 11.33 -15.08 -1.71
CA VAL A 89 11.20 -13.83 -0.94
C VAL A 89 12.29 -13.64 0.11
N ALA A 90 13.13 -14.64 0.37
CA ALA A 90 14.21 -14.59 1.35
C ALA A 90 15.13 -13.35 1.27
N PRO A 91 15.48 -12.84 0.05
CA PRO A 91 16.31 -11.64 -0.08
C PRO A 91 15.70 -10.37 0.56
N LEU A 92 14.38 -10.36 0.81
CA LEU A 92 13.70 -9.23 1.45
C LEU A 92 13.78 -9.26 2.99
N GLY A 93 14.29 -10.34 3.57
CA GLY A 93 14.28 -10.60 5.01
C GLY A 93 12.93 -11.15 5.50
N CYS A 94 12.92 -11.78 6.67
CA CYS A 94 11.73 -12.41 7.26
C CYS A 94 11.01 -13.39 6.31
N GLY A 95 11.78 -14.16 5.53
CA GLY A 95 11.29 -15.09 4.50
C GLY A 95 10.12 -15.97 4.94
N PRO A 96 10.23 -16.74 6.05
CA PRO A 96 9.16 -17.64 6.49
C PRO A 96 7.83 -16.91 6.75
N THR A 97 7.88 -15.77 7.44
CA THR A 97 6.68 -14.99 7.76
C THR A 97 6.05 -14.37 6.50
N ARG A 98 6.89 -13.90 5.56
CA ARG A 98 6.40 -13.34 4.29
C ARG A 98 5.75 -14.42 3.43
N ALA A 99 6.39 -15.57 3.28
CA ALA A 99 5.90 -16.69 2.49
C ALA A 99 4.55 -17.20 3.02
N ALA A 100 4.47 -17.51 4.32
CA ALA A 100 3.23 -17.95 4.94
C ALA A 100 2.09 -16.94 4.78
N ARG A 101 2.40 -15.64 4.89
CA ARG A 101 1.43 -14.55 4.70
C ARG A 101 0.93 -14.48 3.27
N LEU A 102 1.81 -14.60 2.27
CA LEU A 102 1.45 -14.57 0.86
C LEU A 102 0.55 -15.76 0.48
N VAL A 103 0.93 -16.97 0.86
CA VAL A 103 0.13 -18.19 0.58
C VAL A 103 -1.25 -18.09 1.25
N SER A 104 -1.29 -17.69 2.52
CA SER A 104 -2.56 -17.47 3.25
C SER A 104 -3.41 -16.35 2.63
N MET A 105 -2.79 -15.31 2.09
CA MET A 105 -3.52 -14.25 1.36
C MET A 105 -4.10 -14.79 0.06
N GLY A 106 -3.32 -15.57 -0.71
CA GLY A 106 -3.80 -16.26 -1.91
C GLY A 106 -5.02 -17.13 -1.63
N ALA A 107 -4.93 -18.01 -0.62
CA ALA A 107 -6.04 -18.86 -0.21
C ALA A 107 -7.29 -18.05 0.15
N LYS A 108 -7.13 -16.99 0.94
CA LYS A 108 -8.27 -16.15 1.34
C LYS A 108 -8.90 -15.39 0.17
N LEU A 109 -8.10 -14.98 -0.82
CA LEU A 109 -8.62 -14.37 -2.05
C LEU A 109 -9.47 -15.37 -2.85
N VAL A 110 -9.01 -16.62 -2.94
CA VAL A 110 -9.76 -17.67 -3.62
C VAL A 110 -11.06 -18.00 -2.88
N ASP A 111 -10.97 -18.25 -1.56
CA ASP A 111 -12.10 -18.71 -0.75
C ASP A 111 -13.21 -17.66 -0.60
N ASN A 112 -12.85 -16.39 -0.46
CA ASN A 112 -13.82 -15.35 -0.11
C ASN A 112 -14.15 -14.39 -1.26
N PHE A 113 -13.33 -14.37 -2.33
CA PHE A 113 -13.44 -13.38 -3.41
C PHE A 113 -13.29 -14.00 -4.80
N ASP A 114 -13.43 -15.31 -4.94
CA ASP A 114 -13.31 -16.07 -6.21
C ASP A 114 -11.99 -15.73 -6.97
N GLY A 115 -10.91 -15.44 -6.23
CA GLY A 115 -9.63 -15.05 -6.80
C GLY A 115 -9.57 -13.59 -7.30
N ALA A 116 -10.63 -12.81 -7.16
CA ALA A 116 -10.61 -11.38 -7.48
C ALA A 116 -9.97 -10.57 -6.35
N ILE A 117 -9.40 -9.42 -6.69
CA ILE A 117 -8.93 -8.46 -5.69
C ILE A 117 -10.10 -7.52 -5.35
N PRO A 118 -10.53 -7.44 -4.08
CA PRO A 118 -11.61 -6.53 -3.69
C PRO A 118 -11.24 -5.07 -3.95
N ASP A 119 -12.22 -4.27 -4.35
CA ASP A 119 -12.10 -2.84 -4.61
C ASP A 119 -12.65 -1.97 -3.47
N ASP A 120 -12.79 -2.54 -2.28
CA ASP A 120 -13.22 -1.84 -1.07
C ASP A 120 -12.25 -2.04 0.10
N LEU A 121 -12.22 -1.03 1.00
CA LEU A 121 -11.29 -0.99 2.12
C LEU A 121 -11.54 -2.12 3.13
N ASP A 122 -12.81 -2.37 3.45
CA ASP A 122 -13.19 -3.30 4.54
C ASP A 122 -12.87 -4.74 4.15
N SER A 123 -13.07 -5.10 2.91
CA SER A 123 -12.68 -6.41 2.36
C SER A 123 -11.16 -6.56 2.30
N LEU A 124 -10.43 -5.57 1.78
CA LEU A 124 -8.97 -5.62 1.67
C LEU A 124 -8.27 -5.79 3.02
N VAL A 125 -8.72 -5.10 4.07
CA VAL A 125 -8.08 -5.21 5.40
C VAL A 125 -8.33 -6.55 6.08
N THR A 126 -9.22 -7.37 5.57
CA THR A 126 -9.40 -8.76 6.05
C THR A 126 -8.27 -9.68 5.60
N LEU A 127 -7.54 -9.30 4.55
CA LEU A 127 -6.49 -10.13 3.95
C LEU A 127 -5.24 -10.16 4.85
N PRO A 128 -4.56 -11.32 4.95
CA PRO A 128 -3.34 -11.46 5.74
C PRO A 128 -2.24 -10.49 5.28
N GLY A 129 -1.78 -9.64 6.20
CA GLY A 129 -0.72 -8.67 5.93
C GLY A 129 -1.17 -7.36 5.29
N VAL A 130 -2.46 -7.19 5.08
CA VAL A 130 -3.05 -5.97 4.51
C VAL A 130 -3.60 -5.10 5.63
N GLY A 131 -2.92 -3.99 5.90
CA GLY A 131 -3.43 -2.92 6.77
C GLY A 131 -4.11 -1.82 5.96
N ARG A 132 -4.72 -0.85 6.66
CA ARG A 132 -5.40 0.29 6.01
C ARG A 132 -4.50 1.05 5.03
N LYS A 133 -3.20 1.23 5.36
CA LYS A 133 -2.25 1.88 4.45
C LYS A 133 -2.08 1.08 3.16
N THR A 134 -1.81 -0.22 3.27
CA THR A 134 -1.66 -1.13 2.12
C THR A 134 -2.93 -1.14 1.26
N ALA A 135 -4.10 -1.26 1.88
CA ALA A 135 -5.37 -1.23 1.19
C ALA A 135 -5.58 0.09 0.42
N ASN A 136 -5.32 1.24 1.04
CA ASN A 136 -5.42 2.55 0.37
C ASN A 136 -4.43 2.69 -0.80
N VAL A 137 -3.20 2.13 -0.70
CA VAL A 137 -2.25 2.12 -1.83
C VAL A 137 -2.83 1.33 -3.00
N VAL A 138 -3.40 0.15 -2.74
CA VAL A 138 -4.01 -0.70 -3.78
C VAL A 138 -5.23 -0.02 -4.38
N LEU A 139 -6.14 0.50 -3.56
CA LEU A 139 -7.34 1.20 -4.02
C LEU A 139 -7.01 2.41 -4.89
N GLY A 140 -6.05 3.23 -4.46
CA GLY A 140 -5.64 4.43 -5.19
C GLY A 140 -4.98 4.13 -6.53
N ASN A 141 -4.04 3.16 -6.57
CA ASN A 141 -3.21 2.92 -7.75
C ASN A 141 -3.83 1.90 -8.73
N ALA A 142 -4.60 0.92 -8.24
CA ALA A 142 -5.19 -0.10 -9.10
C ALA A 142 -6.65 0.19 -9.50
N PHE A 143 -7.40 0.87 -8.63
CA PHE A 143 -8.84 1.11 -8.84
C PHE A 143 -9.20 2.60 -8.97
N GLY A 144 -8.22 3.51 -8.78
CA GLY A 144 -8.48 4.96 -8.85
C GLY A 144 -9.38 5.48 -7.72
N ILE A 145 -9.55 4.71 -6.65
CA ILE A 145 -10.37 5.08 -5.49
C ILE A 145 -9.55 5.96 -4.55
N PRO A 146 -9.94 7.23 -4.32
CA PRO A 146 -9.17 8.14 -3.49
C PRO A 146 -9.03 7.65 -2.05
N GLY A 147 -7.82 7.71 -1.51
CA GLY A 147 -7.54 7.37 -0.13
C GLY A 147 -6.29 8.09 0.38
N ILE A 148 -6.23 8.30 1.68
CA ILE A 148 -5.04 8.85 2.33
C ILE A 148 -4.19 7.69 2.87
N THR A 149 -2.93 7.67 2.49
CA THR A 149 -1.94 6.66 2.93
C THR A 149 -0.95 7.28 3.93
N PRO A 150 -1.37 7.60 5.17
CA PRO A 150 -0.48 8.23 6.14
C PRO A 150 0.61 7.24 6.54
N ASP A 151 1.83 7.54 6.13
CA ASP A 151 3.02 6.87 6.59
C ASP A 151 3.77 7.72 7.63
N THR A 152 4.89 7.22 8.11
CA THR A 152 5.71 7.93 9.10
C THR A 152 6.22 9.28 8.59
N HIS A 153 6.43 9.43 7.28
CA HIS A 153 6.87 10.69 6.67
C HIS A 153 5.73 11.70 6.63
N VAL A 154 4.54 11.31 6.18
CA VAL A 154 3.34 12.15 6.19
C VAL A 154 3.01 12.55 7.63
N MET A 155 3.01 11.61 8.58
CA MET A 155 2.75 11.91 10.00
C MET A 155 3.77 12.90 10.57
N ARG A 156 5.05 12.77 10.20
CA ARG A 156 6.09 13.70 10.63
C ARG A 156 5.87 15.11 10.08
N VAL A 157 5.54 15.23 8.78
CA VAL A 157 5.26 16.54 8.16
C VAL A 157 4.06 17.19 8.82
N LEU A 158 2.96 16.45 9.01
CA LEU A 158 1.76 16.96 9.69
C LEU A 158 2.05 17.42 11.11
N SER A 159 2.86 16.66 11.86
CA SER A 159 3.29 17.06 13.22
C SER A 159 4.13 18.35 13.23
N LEU A 160 4.98 18.57 12.21
CA LEU A 160 5.80 19.80 12.11
C LEU A 160 4.97 21.05 11.78
N ILE A 161 3.84 20.89 11.09
CA ILE A 161 2.93 22.00 10.75
C ILE A 161 1.76 22.10 11.74
N HIS A 162 1.83 21.39 12.89
CA HIS A 162 0.86 21.47 13.98
C HIS A 162 -0.59 21.09 13.59
N ILE A 163 -0.76 20.11 12.71
CA ILE A 163 -2.06 19.54 12.35
C ILE A 163 -2.26 18.19 13.04
#